data_1487f268572b0a991e4377779471dad0
#
_entry.id   1487f268572b0a991e4377779471dad0
#
_cell.length_a   1.000
_cell.length_b   1.000
_cell.length_c   1.000
_cell.angle_alpha   90.00
_cell.angle_beta   90.00
_cell.angle_gamma   90.00
#
_symmetry.space_group_name_H-M   'P 1'
#
loop_
_entity.id
_entity.type
_entity.pdbx_description
1 polymer ?
#
loop_
_entity_poly.entity_id
_entity_poly.type
_entity_poly.pdbx_seq_one_letter_code
_entity_poly.pdbx_strand_id
1 'polypeptide(L)'
;DTADRLMESFVALLTAGGRPLLHMRRTMPDLPFLSPGIIDVTDVPERPDIELFGPLLQVIRVPDFDSAITEANNTRFGLSAALIGGSPDDYGRFWANIRAGIINWNSPTNGASSKAPFGGIGLSGNHRPAAYYAADYCAYPVAGMEAPALEGALAVGVKP
;
A
#
# COMPACT_ATOMS: atom_id res chain seq x y z
N ASP A 1 -22.01 -9.52 4.04
CA ASP A 1 -20.64 -9.89 4.43
C ASP A 1 -19.62 -9.33 3.43
N THR A 2 -18.33 -9.64 3.57
CA THR A 2 -17.28 -9.15 2.67
C THR A 2 -17.46 -9.65 1.23
N ALA A 3 -17.89 -10.89 1.06
CA ALA A 3 -18.12 -11.47 -0.26
C ALA A 3 -19.29 -10.78 -0.97
N ASP A 4 -20.37 -10.44 -0.24
CA ASP A 4 -21.50 -9.72 -0.83
C ASP A 4 -21.06 -8.31 -1.29
N ARG A 5 -20.33 -7.58 -0.45
CA ARG A 5 -19.80 -6.25 -0.81
C ARG A 5 -18.89 -6.29 -2.03
N LEU A 6 -18.07 -7.33 -2.15
CA LEU A 6 -17.20 -7.49 -3.30
C LEU A 6 -18.01 -7.80 -4.58
N MET A 7 -19.04 -8.64 -4.48
CA MET A 7 -19.97 -8.90 -5.60
C MET A 7 -20.73 -7.63 -6.01
N GLU A 8 -21.22 -6.86 -5.04
CA GLU A 8 -21.86 -5.55 -5.29
C GLU A 8 -20.90 -4.59 -5.99
N SER A 9 -19.64 -4.52 -5.55
CA SER A 9 -18.61 -3.68 -6.18
C SER A 9 -18.32 -4.14 -7.61
N PHE A 10 -18.23 -5.43 -7.85
CA PHE A 10 -18.04 -5.98 -9.20
C PHE A 10 -19.21 -5.60 -10.11
N VAL A 11 -20.45 -5.74 -9.66
CA VAL A 11 -21.65 -5.35 -10.41
C VAL A 11 -21.68 -3.83 -10.66
N ALA A 12 -21.30 -3.04 -9.67
CA ALA A 12 -21.21 -1.57 -9.82
C ALA A 12 -20.19 -1.16 -10.89
N LEU A 13 -19.03 -1.79 -10.93
CA LEU A 13 -18.02 -1.57 -11.96
C LEU A 13 -18.52 -1.96 -13.36
N LEU A 14 -19.26 -3.08 -13.49
CA LEU A 14 -19.90 -3.47 -14.75
C LEU A 14 -20.93 -2.43 -15.20
N THR A 15 -21.76 -1.94 -14.28
CA THR A 15 -22.79 -0.93 -14.56
C THR A 15 -22.15 0.40 -14.98
N ALA A 16 -21.00 0.74 -14.43
CA ALA A 16 -20.24 1.94 -14.79
C ALA A 16 -19.49 1.83 -16.13
N GLY A 17 -19.60 0.72 -16.84
CA GLY A 17 -18.99 0.50 -18.16
C GLY A 17 -17.74 -0.38 -18.15
N GLY A 18 -17.38 -0.98 -17.03
CA GLY A 18 -16.29 -1.95 -16.93
C GLY A 18 -16.57 -3.19 -17.76
N ARG A 19 -15.53 -3.72 -18.43
CA ARG A 19 -15.63 -4.91 -19.28
C ARG A 19 -15.08 -6.14 -18.56
N PRO A 20 -15.89 -7.16 -18.28
CA PRO A 20 -15.41 -8.36 -17.62
C PRO A 20 -14.50 -9.16 -18.56
N LEU A 21 -13.27 -9.42 -18.14
CA LEU A 21 -12.34 -10.34 -18.80
C LEU A 21 -12.48 -11.74 -18.20
N LEU A 22 -12.81 -11.81 -16.90
CA LEU A 22 -13.19 -13.03 -16.21
C LEU A 22 -14.29 -12.68 -15.20
N HIS A 23 -15.44 -13.37 -15.32
CA HIS A 23 -16.56 -13.15 -14.40
C HIS A 23 -16.29 -13.75 -13.03
N MET A 24 -16.40 -12.93 -12.00
CA MET A 24 -16.43 -13.38 -10.61
C MET A 24 -17.79 -13.99 -10.29
N ARG A 25 -17.79 -15.09 -9.54
CA ARG A 25 -19.02 -15.82 -9.16
C ARG A 25 -18.87 -16.38 -7.76
N ARG A 26 -19.99 -16.46 -7.04
CA ARG A 26 -20.06 -17.25 -5.80
C ARG A 26 -20.00 -18.72 -6.17
N THR A 27 -19.05 -19.46 -5.59
CA THR A 27 -18.83 -20.89 -5.94
C THR A 27 -19.68 -21.83 -5.10
N MET A 28 -20.10 -21.39 -3.91
CA MET A 28 -20.99 -22.15 -3.02
C MET A 28 -22.08 -21.21 -2.50
N PRO A 29 -23.37 -21.59 -2.60
CA PRO A 29 -24.44 -20.86 -1.94
C PRO A 29 -24.16 -20.73 -0.44
N ASP A 30 -24.56 -19.61 0.13
CA ASP A 30 -24.48 -19.32 1.58
C ASP A 30 -23.07 -19.29 2.20
N LEU A 31 -22.02 -19.52 1.42
CA LEU A 31 -20.62 -19.42 1.87
C LEU A 31 -19.87 -18.28 1.18
N PRO A 32 -18.87 -17.67 1.83
CA PRO A 32 -18.16 -16.50 1.32
C PRO A 32 -17.09 -16.84 0.25
N PHE A 33 -17.26 -17.93 -0.49
CA PHE A 33 -16.30 -18.34 -1.51
C PHE A 33 -16.63 -17.76 -2.88
N LEU A 34 -15.69 -16.99 -3.43
CA LEU A 34 -15.80 -16.40 -4.75
C LEU A 34 -14.73 -16.96 -5.69
N SER A 35 -15.08 -17.16 -6.95
CA SER A 35 -14.09 -17.40 -8.00
C SER A 35 -13.32 -16.11 -8.28
N PRO A 36 -12.07 -16.18 -8.80
CA PRO A 36 -11.39 -14.99 -9.30
C PRO A 36 -12.21 -14.26 -10.36
N GLY A 37 -12.12 -12.93 -10.33
CA GLY A 37 -12.67 -12.03 -11.34
C GLY A 37 -11.61 -11.11 -11.90
N ILE A 38 -11.71 -10.78 -13.19
CA ILE A 38 -10.86 -9.78 -13.84
C ILE A 38 -11.78 -8.83 -14.62
N ILE A 39 -11.65 -7.55 -14.36
CA ILE A 39 -12.43 -6.52 -15.03
C ILE A 39 -11.53 -5.42 -15.58
N ASP A 40 -11.70 -5.09 -16.87
CA ASP A 40 -11.07 -3.95 -17.50
C ASP A 40 -11.90 -2.70 -17.20
N VAL A 41 -11.32 -1.78 -16.47
CA VAL A 41 -11.97 -0.53 -16.02
C VAL A 41 -11.32 0.72 -16.66
N THR A 42 -10.62 0.53 -17.78
CA THR A 42 -9.93 1.61 -18.49
C THR A 42 -10.88 2.76 -18.85
N ASP A 43 -12.07 2.43 -19.33
CA ASP A 43 -13.07 3.40 -19.78
C ASP A 43 -14.07 3.80 -18.69
N VAL A 44 -13.90 3.34 -17.45
CA VAL A 44 -14.74 3.75 -16.32
C VAL A 44 -14.30 5.12 -15.82
N PRO A 45 -15.12 6.17 -15.97
CA PRO A 45 -14.67 7.55 -15.73
C PRO A 45 -14.43 7.85 -14.26
N GLU A 46 -15.20 7.25 -13.36
CA GLU A 46 -15.07 7.44 -11.92
C GLU A 46 -14.95 6.08 -11.24
N ARG A 47 -13.74 5.78 -10.80
CA ARG A 47 -13.45 4.57 -10.02
C ARG A 47 -13.33 4.93 -8.55
N PRO A 48 -14.13 4.31 -7.66
CA PRO A 48 -13.98 4.53 -6.22
C PRO A 48 -12.57 4.14 -5.75
N ASP A 49 -11.88 5.07 -5.09
CA ASP A 49 -10.58 4.79 -4.46
C ASP A 49 -10.80 4.12 -3.09
N ILE A 50 -11.21 2.85 -3.15
CA ILE A 50 -11.45 1.98 -2.00
C ILE A 50 -10.72 0.65 -2.19
N GLU A 51 -10.29 0.05 -1.10
CA GLU A 51 -9.68 -1.27 -1.11
C GLU A 51 -10.78 -2.35 -1.18
N LEU A 52 -10.75 -3.17 -2.22
CA LEU A 52 -11.68 -4.29 -2.42
C LEU A 52 -11.00 -5.59 -1.95
N PHE A 53 -11.37 -6.05 -0.75
CA PHE A 53 -10.81 -7.28 -0.19
C PHE A 53 -11.42 -8.52 -0.84
N GLY A 54 -10.67 -9.17 -1.72
CA GLY A 54 -11.06 -10.43 -2.34
C GLY A 54 -10.44 -10.66 -3.73
N PRO A 55 -10.82 -11.74 -4.42
CA PRO A 55 -10.15 -12.19 -5.64
C PRO A 55 -10.61 -11.41 -6.89
N LEU A 56 -10.59 -10.09 -6.86
CA LEU A 56 -10.95 -9.21 -7.98
C LEU A 56 -9.75 -8.41 -8.44
N LEU A 57 -9.36 -8.58 -9.70
CA LEU A 57 -8.33 -7.78 -10.36
C LEU A 57 -8.98 -6.74 -11.28
N GLN A 58 -8.64 -5.48 -11.09
CA GLN A 58 -8.97 -4.40 -12.01
C GLN A 58 -7.79 -4.15 -12.96
N VAL A 59 -8.07 -4.07 -14.24
CA VAL A 59 -7.10 -3.77 -15.30
C VAL A 59 -7.35 -2.37 -15.84
N ILE A 60 -6.30 -1.57 -15.90
CA ILE A 60 -6.31 -0.24 -16.50
C ILE A 60 -5.23 -0.22 -17.58
N ARG A 61 -5.63 0.08 -18.82
CA ARG A 61 -4.69 0.19 -19.94
C ARG A 61 -4.30 1.64 -20.12
N VAL A 62 -3.03 1.88 -20.28
CA VAL A 62 -2.46 3.21 -20.45
C VAL A 62 -1.55 3.24 -21.69
N PRO A 63 -1.34 4.41 -22.31
CA PRO A 63 -0.61 4.50 -23.57
C PRO A 63 0.90 4.27 -23.43
N ASP A 64 1.47 4.57 -22.26
CA ASP A 64 2.91 4.54 -22.03
C ASP A 64 3.26 4.29 -20.56
N PHE A 65 4.56 4.16 -20.30
CA PHE A 65 5.07 3.83 -18.97
C PHE A 65 4.91 4.98 -17.95
N ASP A 66 5.02 6.23 -18.38
CA ASP A 66 4.84 7.38 -17.48
C ASP A 66 3.38 7.51 -17.06
N SER A 67 2.47 7.26 -17.98
CA SER A 67 1.05 7.15 -17.69
C SER A 67 0.73 6.00 -16.72
N ALA A 68 1.45 4.87 -16.84
CA ALA A 68 1.30 3.75 -15.90
C ALA A 68 1.71 4.15 -14.47
N ILE A 69 2.83 4.84 -14.31
CA ILE A 69 3.30 5.33 -13.00
C ILE A 69 2.31 6.36 -12.44
N THR A 70 1.82 7.25 -13.28
CA THR A 70 0.84 8.28 -12.89
C THR A 70 -0.46 7.63 -12.40
N GLU A 71 -0.99 6.67 -13.14
CA GLU A 71 -2.20 5.96 -12.76
C GLU A 71 -2.00 5.11 -11.50
N ALA A 72 -0.87 4.42 -11.38
CA ALA A 72 -0.55 3.64 -10.18
C ALA A 72 -0.42 4.50 -8.91
N ASN A 73 -0.05 5.77 -9.06
CA ASN A 73 0.02 6.74 -7.97
C ASN A 73 -1.31 7.48 -7.71
N ASN A 74 -2.31 7.32 -8.56
CA ASN A 74 -3.61 7.97 -8.46
C ASN A 74 -4.52 7.26 -7.44
N THR A 75 -4.03 7.16 -6.21
CA THR A 75 -4.73 6.54 -5.09
C THR A 75 -4.24 7.13 -3.77
N ARG A 76 -5.09 7.08 -2.75
CA ARG A 76 -4.72 7.45 -1.37
C ARG A 76 -3.97 6.34 -0.64
N PHE A 77 -3.93 5.13 -1.21
CA PHE A 77 -3.22 3.98 -0.68
C PHE A 77 -1.79 3.91 -1.20
N GLY A 78 -0.98 3.01 -0.66
CA GLY A 78 0.40 2.82 -1.09
C GLY A 78 1.12 1.78 -0.23
N LEU A 79 0.57 0.54 -0.15
CA LEU A 79 1.23 -0.54 0.58
C LEU A 79 2.33 -1.15 -0.27
N SER A 80 1.99 -1.67 -1.44
CA SER A 80 2.95 -2.37 -2.29
C SER A 80 2.66 -2.13 -3.77
N ALA A 81 3.73 -2.10 -4.56
CA ALA A 81 3.68 -2.01 -6.01
C ALA A 81 4.73 -2.93 -6.62
N ALA A 82 4.50 -3.39 -7.86
CA ALA A 82 5.47 -4.19 -8.58
C ALA A 82 5.51 -3.82 -10.06
N LEU A 83 6.70 -3.81 -10.63
CA LEU A 83 6.94 -3.80 -12.07
C LEU A 83 7.18 -5.24 -12.53
N ILE A 84 6.40 -5.71 -13.49
CA ILE A 84 6.59 -7.01 -14.13
C ILE A 84 7.08 -6.79 -15.56
N GLY A 85 8.24 -7.36 -15.88
CA GLY A 85 8.94 -7.08 -17.14
C GLY A 85 9.78 -5.80 -17.07
N GLY A 86 9.99 -5.16 -18.22
CA GLY A 86 10.84 -3.98 -18.34
C GLY A 86 12.33 -4.25 -18.22
N SER A 87 13.11 -3.21 -18.47
CA SER A 87 14.57 -3.18 -18.30
C SER A 87 14.97 -2.75 -16.88
N PRO A 88 16.26 -2.87 -16.50
CA PRO A 88 16.76 -2.29 -15.26
C PRO A 88 16.55 -0.77 -15.17
N ASP A 89 16.62 -0.06 -16.29
CA ASP A 89 16.38 1.39 -16.35
C ASP A 89 14.90 1.71 -16.11
N ASP A 90 13.99 0.91 -16.66
CA ASP A 90 12.55 1.04 -16.38
C ASP A 90 12.26 0.79 -14.90
N TYR A 91 12.91 -0.21 -14.31
CA TYR A 91 12.76 -0.45 -12.87
C TYR A 91 13.33 0.70 -12.03
N GLY A 92 14.48 1.25 -12.41
CA GLY A 92 15.04 2.43 -11.76
C GLY A 92 14.10 3.64 -11.79
N ARG A 93 13.46 3.88 -12.94
CA ARG A 93 12.43 4.93 -13.09
C ARG A 93 11.19 4.63 -12.26
N PHE A 94 10.73 3.38 -12.26
CA PHE A 94 9.59 2.93 -11.45
C PHE A 94 9.88 3.13 -9.96
N TRP A 95 11.02 2.63 -9.47
CA TRP A 95 11.44 2.77 -8.08
C TRP A 95 11.48 4.24 -7.61
N ALA A 96 12.00 5.12 -8.44
CA ALA A 96 12.16 6.53 -8.10
C ALA A 96 10.82 7.30 -8.05
N ASN A 97 9.77 6.83 -8.72
CA ASN A 97 8.55 7.59 -8.94
C ASN A 97 7.29 6.94 -8.37
N ILE A 98 7.30 5.64 -8.06
CA ILE A 98 6.13 4.96 -7.49
C ILE A 98 5.97 5.30 -6.00
N ARG A 99 4.74 5.53 -5.57
CA ARG A 99 4.39 5.82 -4.18
C ARG A 99 3.89 4.56 -3.47
N ALA A 100 4.81 3.75 -2.96
CA ALA A 100 4.50 2.56 -2.18
C ALA A 100 5.57 2.30 -1.12
N GLY A 101 5.21 1.61 -0.05
CA GLY A 101 6.16 1.21 1.01
C GLY A 101 6.96 -0.04 0.65
N ILE A 102 6.46 -0.86 -0.26
CA ILE A 102 7.13 -2.06 -0.79
C ILE A 102 7.12 -1.97 -2.30
N ILE A 103 8.28 -2.07 -2.92
CA ILE A 103 8.43 -1.96 -4.37
C ILE A 103 9.20 -3.19 -4.87
N ASN A 104 8.56 -3.97 -5.71
CA ASN A 104 9.13 -5.20 -6.24
C ASN A 104 9.39 -5.11 -7.75
N TRP A 105 10.34 -5.90 -8.24
CA TRP A 105 10.58 -6.11 -9.66
C TRP A 105 10.54 -7.59 -10.00
N ASN A 106 9.75 -7.95 -11.01
CA ASN A 106 9.54 -9.32 -11.46
C ASN A 106 9.19 -10.29 -10.32
N SER A 107 8.50 -9.76 -9.31
CA SER A 107 8.07 -10.48 -8.12
C SER A 107 6.67 -10.00 -7.73
N PRO A 108 5.81 -10.86 -7.20
CA PRO A 108 4.47 -10.46 -6.78
C PRO A 108 4.50 -9.47 -5.61
N THR A 109 3.40 -8.76 -5.41
CA THR A 109 3.23 -7.77 -4.33
C THR A 109 2.90 -8.39 -2.98
N ASN A 110 2.75 -9.71 -2.90
CA ASN A 110 2.57 -10.47 -1.66
C ASN A 110 3.90 -10.97 -1.10
N GLY A 111 3.90 -11.32 0.17
CA GLY A 111 5.10 -11.80 0.85
C GLY A 111 6.01 -10.66 1.32
N ALA A 112 6.17 -10.53 2.63
CA ALA A 112 7.05 -9.57 3.26
C ALA A 112 8.17 -10.27 4.02
N SER A 113 9.34 -9.66 4.06
CA SER A 113 10.46 -10.14 4.85
C SER A 113 10.44 -9.48 6.23
N SER A 114 10.58 -10.27 7.29
CA SER A 114 10.78 -9.73 8.65
C SER A 114 12.13 -9.01 8.81
N LYS A 115 13.04 -9.19 7.86
CA LYS A 115 14.36 -8.54 7.82
C LYS A 115 14.38 -7.23 7.05
N ALA A 116 13.23 -6.78 6.58
CA ALA A 116 13.06 -5.52 5.85
C ALA A 116 11.93 -4.69 6.49
N PRO A 117 11.88 -3.38 6.28
CA PRO A 117 10.76 -2.57 6.70
C PRO A 117 9.45 -3.07 6.05
N PHE A 118 8.37 -3.10 6.81
CA PHE A 118 7.03 -3.41 6.29
C PHE A 118 6.05 -2.33 6.70
N GLY A 119 5.45 -1.68 5.74
CA GLY A 119 4.44 -0.65 5.96
C GLY A 119 4.22 0.16 4.69
N GLY A 120 3.05 0.73 4.57
CA GLY A 120 2.65 1.56 3.45
C GLY A 120 2.69 3.05 3.77
N ILE A 121 2.36 3.83 2.76
CA ILE A 121 2.14 5.27 2.85
C ILE A 121 0.66 5.60 2.65
N GLY A 122 0.28 6.84 2.86
CA GLY A 122 -1.11 7.28 2.77
C GLY A 122 -2.00 6.46 3.71
N LEU A 123 -3.15 6.01 3.22
CA LEU A 123 -4.08 5.20 4.01
C LEU A 123 -3.58 3.77 4.31
N SER A 124 -2.49 3.34 3.68
CA SER A 124 -1.88 2.02 3.90
C SER A 124 -0.83 2.01 5.01
N GLY A 125 -0.66 3.07 5.76
CA GLY A 125 0.33 3.12 6.83
C GLY A 125 0.18 4.30 7.77
N ASN A 126 0.96 4.26 8.85
CA ASN A 126 1.01 5.30 9.88
C ASN A 126 2.39 5.99 9.94
N HIS A 127 3.20 5.87 8.89
CA HIS A 127 4.59 6.35 8.80
C HIS A 127 5.56 5.67 9.78
N ARG A 128 5.19 4.53 10.35
CA ARG A 128 6.03 3.71 11.25
C ARG A 128 6.05 2.28 10.73
N PRO A 129 6.93 1.96 9.76
CA PRO A 129 7.02 0.62 9.23
C PRO A 129 7.35 -0.39 10.32
N ALA A 130 6.70 -1.55 10.22
CA ALA A 130 6.86 -2.69 11.11
C ALA A 130 8.07 -3.57 10.71
N ALA A 131 8.07 -4.80 11.15
CA ALA A 131 9.08 -5.82 10.90
C ALA A 131 10.46 -5.39 11.37
N TYR A 132 11.39 -5.05 10.50
CA TYR A 132 12.75 -4.64 10.89
C TYR A 132 12.79 -3.52 11.96
N TYR A 133 11.85 -2.57 11.89
CA TYR A 133 11.77 -1.45 12.84
C TYR A 133 10.85 -1.69 14.03
N ALA A 134 10.34 -2.92 14.22
CA ALA A 134 9.38 -3.18 15.29
C ALA A 134 9.93 -2.87 16.69
N ALA A 135 11.21 -3.15 16.94
CA ALA A 135 11.84 -2.84 18.22
C ALA A 135 11.88 -1.33 18.50
N ASP A 136 12.12 -0.52 17.48
CA ASP A 136 12.28 0.94 17.64
C ASP A 136 10.96 1.63 18.02
N TYR A 137 9.82 1.19 17.49
CA TYR A 137 8.54 1.81 17.82
C TYR A 137 7.83 1.16 19.03
N CYS A 138 8.30 0.01 19.52
CA CYS A 138 7.83 -0.58 20.78
C CYS A 138 8.36 0.14 22.01
N ALA A 139 9.29 1.08 21.83
CA ALA A 139 9.85 1.95 22.87
C ALA A 139 9.88 3.39 22.37
N TYR A 140 9.94 4.33 23.29
CA TYR A 140 10.25 5.72 22.92
C TYR A 140 11.63 6.10 23.50
N PRO A 141 12.41 6.90 22.78
CA PRO A 141 13.73 7.29 23.25
C PRO A 141 13.59 8.24 24.44
N VAL A 142 14.39 7.98 25.45
CA VAL A 142 14.50 8.85 26.64
C VAL A 142 15.94 9.35 26.71
N ALA A 143 16.11 10.65 26.81
CA ALA A 143 17.41 11.27 27.08
C ALA A 143 17.52 11.63 28.56
N GLY A 144 18.67 11.34 29.18
CA GLY A 144 19.00 11.71 30.54
C GLY A 144 20.39 12.33 30.60
N MET A 145 20.59 13.24 31.53
CA MET A 145 21.92 13.69 31.96
C MET A 145 22.10 13.32 33.42
N GLU A 146 23.11 12.56 33.69
CA GLU A 146 23.38 12.03 35.02
C GLU A 146 24.71 12.57 35.54
N ALA A 147 24.74 12.96 36.82
CA ALA A 147 25.97 13.30 37.53
C ALA A 147 26.05 12.46 38.82
N PRO A 148 27.24 11.97 39.21
CA PRO A 148 27.41 11.12 40.39
C PRO A 148 27.12 11.87 41.70
N ALA A 149 27.12 13.21 41.67
CA ALA A 149 26.80 14.06 42.81
C ALA A 149 26.17 15.37 42.30
N LEU A 150 25.39 16.00 43.15
CA LEU A 150 24.87 17.33 42.88
C LEU A 150 26.03 18.35 43.01
N GLU A 151 26.52 18.83 41.89
CA GLU A 151 27.45 19.94 41.82
C GLU A 151 26.66 21.24 41.62
N GLY A 152 26.51 21.98 42.69
CA GLY A 152 25.80 23.26 42.66
C GLY A 152 26.70 24.39 42.16
N ALA A 153 26.56 24.73 40.88
CA ALA A 153 27.00 26.04 40.40
C ALA A 153 25.80 26.98 40.36
N LEU A 154 25.85 28.09 41.05
CA LEU A 154 24.83 29.13 40.94
C LEU A 154 24.86 29.71 39.54
N ALA A 155 23.69 29.81 38.92
CA ALA A 155 23.59 30.44 37.60
C ALA A 155 24.00 31.93 37.67
N VAL A 156 24.52 32.42 36.56
CA VAL A 156 24.94 33.84 36.47
C VAL A 156 23.76 34.74 36.84
N GLY A 157 23.95 35.63 37.83
CA GLY A 157 22.93 36.55 38.33
C GLY A 157 22.15 36.06 39.56
N VAL A 158 22.36 34.82 40.03
CA VAL A 158 21.83 34.32 41.30
C VAL A 158 22.87 34.58 42.39
N LYS A 159 22.44 35.32 43.44
CA LYS A 159 23.29 35.52 44.64
C LYS A 159 23.03 34.38 45.63
N PRO A 160 24.05 33.93 46.38
CA PRO A 160 23.88 32.93 47.45
C PRO A 160 22.96 33.42 48.55
#